data_76a8d3a9de1a46c3ccc00acf275b6fdf
#
_entry.id   76a8d3a9de1a46c3ccc00acf275b6fdf
#
_cell.length_a   1.000
_cell.length_b   1.000
_cell.length_c   1.000
_cell.angle_alpha   90.00
_cell.angle_beta   90.00
_cell.angle_gamma   90.00
#
_symmetry.space_group_name_H-M   'P 1'
#
loop_
_entity.id
_entity.type
_entity.pdbx_description
1 polymer ?
#
loop_
_entity_poly.entity_id
_entity_poly.type
_entity_poly.pdbx_seq_one_letter_code
_entity_poly.pdbx_strand_id
1 'polypeptide(L)'
;YIIKETSISSVIKSVALKNKDDLIENDIELDVKVNDENVLTDSKWLEFMLNQIINNSIKYRNQDKKACIKITTEKIDEKVTLSIYDNGIGIKKSDLPQIFNKSYTGDNGRKVAKSTGMGLYIVKKLCEKLGHKLDVESEYGKFTKVQITFYENDFYKF
;
A
#
# COMPACT_ATOMS: atom_id res chain seq x y z
N TYR A 1 -13.77 6.02 -13.65
CA TYR A 1 -13.80 4.94 -12.63
C TYR A 1 -14.95 3.99 -12.94
N ILE A 2 -14.67 2.71 -12.92
CA ILE A 2 -15.69 1.67 -13.08
C ILE A 2 -15.76 0.91 -11.75
N ILE A 3 -16.72 1.27 -10.90
CA ILE A 3 -16.90 0.66 -9.58
C ILE A 3 -17.67 -0.64 -9.74
N LYS A 4 -17.09 -1.73 -9.27
CA LYS A 4 -17.73 -3.05 -9.29
C LYS A 4 -17.16 -3.93 -8.18
N GLU A 5 -17.82 -5.04 -7.91
CA GLU A 5 -17.27 -6.04 -7.00
C GLU A 5 -15.93 -6.54 -7.52
N THR A 6 -14.92 -6.44 -6.70
CA THR A 6 -13.54 -6.75 -7.06
C THR A 6 -12.95 -7.68 -6.03
N SER A 7 -12.34 -8.78 -6.49
CA SER A 7 -11.63 -9.70 -5.62
C SER A 7 -10.28 -9.10 -5.23
N ILE A 8 -10.09 -8.85 -3.93
CA ILE A 8 -8.82 -8.34 -3.42
C ILE A 8 -7.69 -9.33 -3.70
N SER A 9 -7.92 -10.62 -3.51
CA SER A 9 -6.88 -11.62 -3.74
C SER A 9 -6.41 -11.66 -5.19
N SER A 10 -7.31 -11.45 -6.14
CA SER A 10 -6.96 -11.40 -7.56
C SER A 10 -6.08 -10.19 -7.89
N VAL A 11 -6.39 -9.04 -7.31
CA VAL A 11 -5.59 -7.82 -7.51
C VAL A 11 -4.20 -7.99 -6.89
N ILE A 12 -4.12 -8.58 -5.70
CA ILE A 12 -2.84 -8.84 -5.03
C ILE A 12 -1.96 -9.77 -5.87
N LYS A 13 -2.54 -10.84 -6.43
CA LYS A 13 -1.80 -11.74 -7.31
C LYS A 13 -1.21 -11.02 -8.51
N SER A 14 -1.99 -10.13 -9.12
CA SER A 14 -1.53 -9.36 -10.26
C SER A 14 -0.35 -8.45 -9.89
N VAL A 15 -0.45 -7.76 -8.77
CA VAL A 15 0.62 -6.88 -8.29
C VAL A 15 1.88 -7.68 -7.91
N ALA A 16 1.70 -8.84 -7.26
CA ALA A 16 2.82 -9.70 -6.89
C ALA A 16 3.58 -10.18 -8.14
N LEU A 17 2.86 -10.57 -9.18
CA LEU A 17 3.48 -10.98 -10.45
C LEU A 17 4.26 -9.84 -11.11
N LYS A 18 3.71 -8.63 -11.10
CA LYS A 18 4.40 -7.47 -11.68
C LYS A 18 5.70 -7.15 -10.96
N ASN A 19 5.78 -7.40 -9.67
CA ASN A 19 6.94 -7.05 -8.86
C ASN A 19 7.84 -8.25 -8.56
N LYS A 20 7.56 -9.41 -9.15
CA LYS A 20 8.27 -10.66 -8.86
C LYS A 20 9.78 -10.52 -9.02
N ASP A 21 10.24 -9.97 -10.14
CA ASP A 21 11.67 -9.86 -10.41
C ASP A 21 12.36 -8.94 -9.41
N ASP A 22 11.76 -7.80 -9.10
CA ASP A 22 12.31 -6.87 -8.11
C ASP A 22 12.39 -7.49 -6.72
N LEU A 23 11.36 -8.26 -6.35
CA LEU A 23 11.34 -8.92 -5.04
C LEU A 23 12.44 -9.98 -4.94
N ILE A 24 12.64 -10.77 -6.00
CA ILE A 24 13.68 -11.80 -6.04
C ILE A 24 15.06 -11.17 -6.06
N GLU A 25 15.29 -10.18 -6.90
CA GLU A 25 16.59 -9.51 -7.03
C GLU A 25 17.04 -8.86 -5.73
N ASN A 26 16.10 -8.32 -4.95
CA ASN A 26 16.39 -7.63 -3.70
C ASN A 26 16.23 -8.52 -2.46
N ASP A 27 16.04 -9.83 -2.67
CA ASP A 27 15.90 -10.81 -1.60
C ASP A 27 14.81 -10.42 -0.58
N ILE A 28 13.63 -10.06 -1.09
CA ILE A 28 12.50 -9.63 -0.28
C ILE A 28 11.49 -10.77 -0.18
N GLU A 29 11.14 -11.14 1.05
CA GLU A 29 10.07 -12.10 1.30
C GLU A 29 8.71 -11.41 1.19
N LEU A 30 7.82 -11.99 0.42
CA LEU A 30 6.42 -11.54 0.34
C LEU A 30 5.52 -12.58 0.98
N ASP A 31 4.90 -12.21 2.09
CA ASP A 31 3.97 -13.06 2.84
C ASP A 31 2.55 -12.55 2.64
N VAL A 32 1.73 -13.31 1.92
CA VAL A 32 0.35 -12.93 1.61
C VAL A 32 -0.61 -13.83 2.38
N LYS A 33 -1.37 -13.24 3.31
CA LYS A 33 -2.39 -13.94 4.10
C LYS A 33 -3.69 -13.15 3.99
N VAL A 34 -4.39 -13.34 2.89
CA VAL A 34 -5.63 -12.62 2.63
C VAL A 34 -6.78 -13.60 2.49
N ASN A 35 -7.94 -13.20 3.02
CA ASN A 35 -9.17 -13.90 2.77
C ASN A 35 -9.70 -13.52 1.39
N ASP A 36 -10.55 -14.37 0.82
CA ASP A 36 -11.16 -14.09 -0.49
C ASP A 36 -12.30 -13.09 -0.30
N GLU A 37 -11.93 -11.84 -0.09
CA GLU A 37 -12.88 -10.75 0.10
C GLU A 37 -13.13 -10.00 -1.20
N ASN A 38 -14.41 -9.67 -1.44
CA ASN A 38 -14.79 -8.79 -2.54
C ASN A 38 -15.16 -7.43 -1.97
N VAL A 39 -14.71 -6.39 -2.64
CA VAL A 39 -14.99 -5.01 -2.26
C VAL A 39 -15.48 -4.22 -3.47
N LEU A 40 -16.22 -3.16 -3.22
CA LEU A 40 -16.67 -2.24 -4.28
C LEU A 40 -15.57 -1.23 -4.55
N THR A 41 -14.91 -1.38 -5.68
CA THR A 41 -13.83 -0.48 -6.09
C THR A 41 -13.58 -0.59 -7.59
N ASP A 42 -12.64 0.21 -8.07
CA ASP A 42 -12.15 0.10 -9.45
C ASP A 42 -10.90 -0.78 -9.42
N SER A 43 -10.95 -1.94 -10.07
CA SER A 43 -9.86 -2.93 -10.02
C SER A 43 -8.54 -2.42 -10.60
N LYS A 44 -8.59 -1.61 -11.65
CA LYS A 44 -7.40 -1.03 -12.26
C LYS A 44 -6.71 -0.04 -11.34
N TRP A 45 -7.49 0.81 -10.70
CA TRP A 45 -6.94 1.81 -9.79
C TRP A 45 -6.48 1.18 -8.48
N LEU A 46 -7.16 0.15 -8.00
CA LEU A 46 -6.68 -0.59 -6.84
C LEU A 46 -5.34 -1.26 -7.14
N GLU A 47 -5.20 -1.89 -8.28
CA GLU A 47 -3.93 -2.48 -8.70
C GLU A 47 -2.82 -1.42 -8.76
N PHE A 48 -3.11 -0.27 -9.33
CA PHE A 48 -2.17 0.85 -9.39
C PHE A 48 -1.75 1.31 -7.99
N MET A 49 -2.71 1.48 -7.08
CA MET A 49 -2.41 1.91 -5.70
C MET A 49 -1.54 0.90 -4.97
N LEU A 50 -1.87 -0.38 -5.07
CA LEU A 50 -1.07 -1.43 -4.43
C LEU A 50 0.33 -1.50 -5.01
N ASN A 51 0.46 -1.31 -6.31
CA ASN A 51 1.77 -1.27 -6.95
C ASN A 51 2.62 -0.11 -6.42
N GLN A 52 2.04 1.06 -6.21
CA GLN A 52 2.73 2.20 -5.62
C GLN A 52 3.21 1.90 -4.19
N ILE A 53 2.35 1.27 -3.39
CA ILE A 53 2.67 0.93 -2.01
C ILE A 53 3.78 -0.12 -1.96
N ILE A 54 3.70 -1.17 -2.78
CA ILE A 54 4.73 -2.21 -2.84
C ILE A 54 6.06 -1.63 -3.32
N ASN A 55 6.05 -0.76 -4.32
CA ASN A 55 7.26 -0.10 -4.79
C ASN A 55 7.92 0.75 -3.70
N ASN A 56 7.13 1.44 -2.89
CA ASN A 56 7.66 2.16 -1.74
C ASN A 56 8.29 1.21 -0.73
N SER A 57 7.65 0.08 -0.44
CA SER A 57 8.19 -0.92 0.48
C SER A 57 9.54 -1.47 0.00
N ILE A 58 9.68 -1.70 -1.29
CA ILE A 58 10.93 -2.15 -1.89
C ILE A 58 12.00 -1.05 -1.80
N LYS A 59 11.64 0.17 -2.17
CA LYS A 59 12.55 1.31 -2.22
C LYS A 59 13.12 1.64 -0.84
N TYR A 60 12.29 1.61 0.20
CA TYR A 60 12.67 2.01 1.55
C TYR A 60 12.96 0.82 2.47
N ARG A 61 13.30 -0.33 1.90
CA ARG A 61 13.67 -1.48 2.70
C ARG A 61 14.94 -1.22 3.50
N ASN A 62 15.05 -1.88 4.64
CA ASN A 62 16.27 -1.83 5.45
C ASN A 62 17.25 -2.87 4.91
N GLN A 63 18.36 -2.42 4.34
CA GLN A 63 19.34 -3.30 3.70
C GLN A 63 20.19 -4.07 4.71
N ASP A 64 20.11 -3.73 5.99
CA ASP A 64 20.87 -4.39 7.05
C ASP A 64 20.17 -5.62 7.62
N LYS A 65 18.98 -5.95 7.14
CA LYS A 65 18.24 -7.14 7.56
C LYS A 65 17.44 -7.71 6.41
N LYS A 66 16.96 -8.95 6.59
CA LYS A 66 16.08 -9.59 5.60
C LYS A 66 14.78 -8.80 5.45
N ALA A 67 14.55 -8.26 4.27
CA ALA A 67 13.34 -7.50 4.01
C ALA A 67 12.13 -8.42 3.90
N CYS A 68 11.02 -7.99 4.48
CA CYS A 68 9.76 -8.73 4.46
C CYS A 68 8.60 -7.78 4.24
N ILE A 69 7.71 -8.14 3.33
CA ILE A 69 6.45 -7.44 3.08
C ILE A 69 5.32 -8.40 3.40
N LYS A 70 4.40 -7.99 4.26
CA LYS A 70 3.23 -8.80 4.64
C LYS A 70 1.95 -8.12 4.19
N ILE A 71 1.12 -8.85 3.49
CA ILE A 71 -0.18 -8.35 3.03
C ILE A 71 -1.26 -9.17 3.70
N THR A 72 -2.15 -8.50 4.43
CA THR A 72 -3.23 -9.15 5.17
C THR A 72 -4.55 -8.44 4.92
N THR A 73 -5.66 -9.16 5.10
CA THR A 73 -6.99 -8.57 5.11
C THR A 73 -7.71 -8.91 6.40
N GLU A 74 -8.57 -8.02 6.85
CA GLU A 74 -9.43 -8.22 8.00
C GLU A 74 -10.80 -7.66 7.70
N LYS A 75 -11.84 -8.44 7.98
CA LYS A 75 -13.22 -7.98 7.82
C LYS A 75 -13.86 -7.86 9.18
N ILE A 76 -14.27 -6.63 9.54
CA ILE A 76 -14.97 -6.34 10.79
C ILE A 76 -16.24 -5.61 10.41
N ASP A 77 -17.39 -6.18 10.81
CA ASP A 77 -18.71 -5.70 10.39
C ASP A 77 -18.77 -5.72 8.85
N GLU A 78 -19.02 -4.60 8.22
CA GLU A 78 -19.08 -4.51 6.75
C GLU A 78 -17.88 -3.78 6.17
N LYS A 79 -16.80 -3.68 6.96
CA LYS A 79 -15.56 -3.03 6.53
C LYS A 79 -14.50 -4.06 6.27
N VAL A 80 -13.80 -3.91 5.14
CA VAL A 80 -12.63 -4.73 4.84
C VAL A 80 -11.41 -3.82 4.88
N THR A 81 -10.43 -4.19 5.71
CA THR A 81 -9.16 -3.47 5.80
C THR A 81 -8.06 -4.31 5.17
N LEU A 82 -7.40 -3.73 4.18
CA LEU A 82 -6.25 -4.31 3.51
C LEU A 82 -5.00 -3.65 4.08
N SER A 83 -4.09 -4.44 4.64
CA SER A 83 -2.87 -3.94 5.26
C SER A 83 -1.64 -4.41 4.50
N ILE A 84 -0.75 -3.48 4.21
CA ILE A 84 0.56 -3.77 3.62
C ILE A 84 1.61 -3.30 4.62
N TYR A 85 2.25 -4.28 5.27
CA TYR A 85 3.28 -4.05 6.28
C TYR A 85 4.65 -4.35 5.67
N ASP A 86 5.65 -3.50 5.96
CA ASP A 86 7.04 -3.80 5.65
C ASP A 86 7.93 -3.51 6.86
N ASN A 87 9.01 -4.28 6.98
CA ASN A 87 10.01 -4.09 8.03
C ASN A 87 11.16 -3.19 7.56
N GLY A 88 10.83 -2.18 6.77
CA GLY A 88 11.80 -1.24 6.22
C GLY A 88 12.28 -0.20 7.21
N ILE A 89 12.87 0.86 6.68
CA ILE A 89 13.48 1.90 7.51
C ILE A 89 12.47 2.74 8.30
N GLY A 90 11.19 2.64 7.97
CA GLY A 90 10.16 3.41 8.65
C GLY A 90 10.17 4.90 8.30
N ILE A 91 9.27 5.64 8.94
CA ILE A 91 9.07 7.06 8.70
C ILE A 91 9.22 7.79 10.03
N LYS A 92 10.03 8.85 10.05
CA LYS A 92 10.18 9.68 11.25
C LYS A 92 8.86 10.36 11.59
N LYS A 93 8.58 10.51 12.88
CA LYS A 93 7.37 11.21 13.36
C LYS A 93 7.23 12.60 12.77
N SER A 94 8.34 13.31 12.62
CA SER A 94 8.35 14.65 12.03
C SER A 94 7.95 14.66 10.57
N ASP A 95 8.13 13.53 9.86
CA ASP A 95 7.80 13.43 8.44
C ASP A 95 6.36 12.94 8.21
N LEU A 96 5.77 12.19 9.16
CA LEU A 96 4.45 11.59 9.00
C LEU A 96 3.36 12.57 8.52
N PRO A 97 3.25 13.80 9.05
CA PRO A 97 2.21 14.72 8.59
C PRO A 97 2.35 15.15 7.13
N GLN A 98 3.51 14.93 6.53
CA GLN A 98 3.83 15.43 5.19
C GLN A 98 3.88 14.34 4.12
N ILE A 99 3.75 13.06 4.49
CA ILE A 99 3.97 11.95 3.55
C ILE A 99 2.99 11.92 2.37
N PHE A 100 1.85 12.58 2.50
CA PHE A 100 0.86 12.67 1.44
C PHE A 100 0.97 13.94 0.61
N ASN A 101 1.95 14.79 0.90
CA ASN A 101 2.16 15.99 0.12
C ASN A 101 2.81 15.65 -1.22
N LYS A 102 2.39 16.37 -2.25
CA LYS A 102 2.93 16.18 -3.60
C LYS A 102 4.45 16.44 -3.59
N SER A 103 5.18 15.55 -4.23
CA SER A 103 6.64 15.63 -4.37
C SER A 103 7.42 15.56 -3.04
N TYR A 104 6.77 15.17 -1.94
CA TYR A 104 7.47 15.00 -0.68
C TYR A 104 8.33 13.73 -0.71
N THR A 105 9.61 13.83 -0.34
CA THR A 105 10.54 12.70 -0.27
C THR A 105 11.07 12.44 1.15
N GLY A 106 11.01 13.45 2.04
CA GLY A 106 11.53 13.34 3.39
C GLY A 106 13.03 13.05 3.44
N ASP A 107 13.55 12.82 4.65
CA ASP A 107 14.97 12.48 4.84
C ASP A 107 15.34 11.15 4.19
N ASN A 108 14.46 10.17 4.29
CA ASN A 108 14.69 8.85 3.71
C ASN A 108 14.68 8.90 2.18
N GLY A 109 13.79 9.69 1.61
CA GLY A 109 13.71 9.87 0.16
C GLY A 109 14.96 10.50 -0.42
N ARG A 110 15.63 11.37 0.33
CA ARG A 110 16.88 11.99 -0.11
C ARG A 110 18.04 11.01 -0.19
N LYS A 111 17.99 9.94 0.60
CA LYS A 111 19.01 8.89 0.60
C LYS A 111 18.80 7.86 -0.51
N VAL A 112 17.62 7.85 -1.09
CA VAL A 112 17.25 6.93 -2.15
C VAL A 112 17.18 7.70 -3.47
N ALA A 113 18.10 7.42 -4.37
CA ALA A 113 18.12 8.05 -5.68
C ALA A 113 16.83 7.74 -6.45
N LYS A 114 16.33 8.69 -7.24
CA LYS A 114 15.18 8.53 -8.12
C LYS A 114 13.82 8.49 -7.40
N SER A 115 13.71 8.94 -6.16
CA SER A 115 12.41 9.09 -5.53
C SER A 115 11.68 10.29 -6.15
N THR A 116 10.46 10.05 -6.65
CA THR A 116 9.62 11.13 -7.19
C THR A 116 8.82 11.83 -6.11
N GLY A 117 8.62 11.18 -4.96
CA GLY A 117 7.79 11.71 -3.87
C GLY A 117 6.31 11.76 -4.18
N MET A 118 5.84 11.03 -5.18
CA MET A 118 4.45 11.11 -5.61
C MET A 118 3.61 9.88 -5.29
N GLY A 119 4.23 8.80 -4.85
CA GLY A 119 3.53 7.53 -4.66
C GLY A 119 2.35 7.62 -3.70
N LEU A 120 2.58 8.07 -2.47
CA LEU A 120 1.52 8.14 -1.47
C LEU A 120 0.55 9.29 -1.72
N TYR A 121 0.99 10.38 -2.32
CA TYR A 121 0.10 11.46 -2.74
C TYR A 121 -0.98 10.94 -3.69
N ILE A 122 -0.57 10.20 -4.71
CA ILE A 122 -1.51 9.64 -5.69
C ILE A 122 -2.44 8.62 -5.04
N VAL A 123 -1.90 7.75 -4.17
CA VAL A 123 -2.71 6.77 -3.45
C VAL A 123 -3.79 7.45 -2.63
N LYS A 124 -3.44 8.52 -1.91
CA LYS A 124 -4.42 9.28 -1.13
C LYS A 124 -5.51 9.88 -2.01
N LYS A 125 -5.13 10.48 -3.12
CA LYS A 125 -6.10 11.08 -4.06
C LYS A 125 -7.06 10.03 -4.62
N LEU A 126 -6.56 8.87 -4.98
CA LEU A 126 -7.40 7.80 -5.51
C LEU A 126 -8.32 7.22 -4.43
N CYS A 127 -7.83 7.04 -3.21
CA CYS A 127 -8.67 6.58 -2.10
C CYS A 127 -9.81 7.56 -1.85
N GLU A 128 -9.53 8.86 -1.83
CA GLU A 128 -10.57 9.87 -1.66
C GLU A 128 -11.65 9.78 -2.75
N LYS A 129 -11.23 9.64 -4.00
CA LYS A 129 -12.16 9.54 -5.12
C LYS A 129 -12.97 8.26 -5.12
N LEU A 130 -12.39 7.16 -4.66
CA LEU A 130 -13.05 5.85 -4.62
C LEU A 130 -13.85 5.62 -3.35
N GLY A 131 -13.81 6.56 -2.39
CA GLY A 131 -14.53 6.43 -1.13
C GLY A 131 -13.85 5.49 -0.14
N HIS A 132 -12.55 5.29 -0.24
CA HIS A 132 -11.77 4.44 0.67
C HIS A 132 -11.00 5.29 1.67
N LYS A 133 -10.74 4.72 2.83
CA LYS A 133 -9.93 5.36 3.87
C LYS A 133 -8.50 4.87 3.77
N LEU A 134 -7.54 5.79 3.84
CA LEU A 134 -6.11 5.48 3.84
C LEU A 134 -5.50 5.88 5.16
N ASP A 135 -4.82 4.92 5.81
CA ASP A 135 -4.09 5.16 7.06
C ASP A 135 -2.65 4.67 6.89
N VAL A 136 -1.72 5.38 7.51
CA VAL A 136 -0.31 4.96 7.57
C VAL A 136 0.15 5.00 9.01
N GLU A 137 0.75 3.90 9.44
CA GLU A 137 1.36 3.76 10.76
C GLU A 137 2.81 3.37 10.54
N SER A 138 3.72 3.98 11.27
CA SER A 138 5.15 3.69 11.10
C SER A 138 5.92 3.98 12.39
N GLU A 139 7.00 3.21 12.57
CA GLU A 139 7.99 3.48 13.58
C GLU A 139 9.35 3.51 12.90
N TYR A 140 10.05 4.64 13.02
CA TYR A 140 11.33 4.82 12.35
C TYR A 140 12.34 3.76 12.81
N GLY A 141 12.97 3.12 11.85
CA GLY A 141 13.92 2.04 12.09
C GLY A 141 13.28 0.66 12.23
N LYS A 142 11.96 0.55 12.22
CA LYS A 142 11.28 -0.73 12.46
C LYS A 142 10.31 -1.16 11.37
N PHE A 143 9.32 -0.33 11.05
CA PHE A 143 8.29 -0.74 10.10
C PHE A 143 7.52 0.44 9.52
N THR A 144 6.81 0.16 8.42
CA THR A 144 5.74 0.99 7.89
C THR A 144 4.57 0.08 7.53
N LYS A 145 3.38 0.50 7.91
CA LYS A 145 2.14 -0.21 7.58
C LYS A 145 1.17 0.76 6.92
N VAL A 146 0.76 0.43 5.70
CA VAL A 146 -0.24 1.19 4.95
C VAL A 146 -1.53 0.39 4.94
N GLN A 147 -2.64 1.03 5.29
CA GLN A 147 -3.94 0.37 5.37
C GLN A 147 -4.96 1.10 4.50
N ILE A 148 -5.68 0.34 3.70
CA ILE A 148 -6.81 0.83 2.93
C ILE A 148 -8.06 0.16 3.46
N THR A 149 -9.04 0.96 3.91
CA THR A 149 -10.31 0.46 4.41
C THR A 149 -11.38 0.69 3.36
N PHE A 150 -12.04 -0.40 2.98
CA PHE A 150 -13.15 -0.41 2.04
C PHE A 150 -14.44 -0.51 2.84
N TYR A 151 -15.33 0.45 2.63
CA TYR A 151 -16.63 0.45 3.27
C TYR A 151 -17.64 -0.17 2.33
N GLU A 152 -18.61 -0.90 2.87
CA GLU A 152 -19.79 -1.24 2.13
C GLU A 152 -20.59 0.05 1.98
N ASN A 153 -20.48 0.66 0.80
CA ASN A 153 -20.94 2.02 0.60
C ASN A 153 -22.25 2.03 -0.18
N ASP A 154 -23.29 2.55 0.46
CA ASP A 154 -24.61 2.68 -0.16
C ASP A 154 -24.63 3.62 -1.36
N PHE A 155 -23.60 4.44 -1.53
CA PHE A 155 -23.44 5.26 -2.73
C PHE A 155 -23.49 4.46 -4.03
N TYR A 156 -23.05 3.23 -4.00
CA TYR A 156 -22.95 2.40 -5.19
C TYR A 156 -24.01 1.29 -5.22
N LYS A 157 -24.97 1.33 -4.31
CA LYS A 157 -26.06 0.36 -4.22
C LYS A 157 -27.38 0.97 -4.67
N PHE A 158 -27.46 1.30 -5.91
CA PHE A 158 -28.68 1.88 -6.45
C PHE A 158 -29.59 0.86 -7.09
#